data_2fb7374c0ca9eb4537f3fc1472848747
#
_entry.id   2fb7374c0ca9eb4537f3fc1472848747
#
_cell.length_a   1.000
_cell.length_b   1.000
_cell.length_c   1.000
_cell.angle_alpha   90.00
_cell.angle_beta   90.00
_cell.angle_gamma   90.00
#
_symmetry.space_group_name_H-M   'P 1'
#
loop_
_entity.id
_entity.type
_entity.pdbx_description
1 polymer ?
#
loop_
_entity_poly.entity_id
_entity_poly.type
_entity_poly.pdbx_seq_one_letter_code
_entity_poly.pdbx_strand_id
1 'polypeptide(L)'
;AEMVAAGLGSRHVTRLLTGADFRDDLDHLLAAMDQPTLDGVNTYFVAKCAREAGLKVALSGMGGDEMFGGYDTFTLLPRLVGAMGWIPGGARLGTLLRKAAMPLAGKVGPAKALSLLEFGTHYGDAYMLQRGLYMPWELPLVMDADMARDGLAALNLRHQLDKTQMAIGLPRRKIIALEMAWYMKNQLLRDADW
;
A
#
# COMPACT_ATOMS: atom_id res chain seq x y z
N ALA A 1 -13.55 -20.38 -3.77
CA ALA A 1 -13.29 -21.04 -2.49
C ALA A 1 -13.93 -22.44 -2.47
N GLU A 2 -15.24 -22.59 -2.69
CA GLU A 2 -15.98 -23.87 -2.63
C GLU A 2 -15.40 -24.96 -3.55
N MET A 3 -15.11 -24.61 -4.80
CA MET A 3 -14.51 -25.54 -5.78
C MET A 3 -13.14 -26.08 -5.30
N VAL A 4 -12.31 -25.21 -4.72
CA VAL A 4 -11.00 -25.63 -4.17
C VAL A 4 -11.18 -26.51 -2.95
N ALA A 5 -12.09 -26.13 -2.05
CA ALA A 5 -12.40 -26.92 -0.86
C ALA A 5 -12.92 -28.32 -1.22
N ALA A 6 -13.83 -28.41 -2.20
CA ALA A 6 -14.33 -29.68 -2.72
C ALA A 6 -13.21 -30.54 -3.33
N GLY A 7 -12.32 -29.94 -4.13
CA GLY A 7 -11.16 -30.62 -4.71
C GLY A 7 -10.16 -31.15 -3.70
N LEU A 8 -10.06 -30.51 -2.53
CA LEU A 8 -9.17 -30.90 -1.44
C LEU A 8 -9.87 -31.80 -0.39
N GLY A 9 -11.17 -32.07 -0.53
CA GLY A 9 -11.95 -32.82 0.45
C GLY A 9 -12.05 -32.14 1.81
N SER A 10 -11.88 -30.82 1.86
CA SER A 10 -11.90 -30.04 3.11
C SER A 10 -13.30 -29.54 3.45
N ARG A 11 -13.58 -29.39 4.76
CA ARG A 11 -14.83 -28.79 5.22
C ARG A 11 -14.82 -27.30 4.91
N HIS A 12 -15.77 -26.83 4.12
CA HIS A 12 -15.94 -25.43 3.77
C HIS A 12 -17.16 -24.83 4.49
N VAL A 13 -16.99 -23.62 5.00
CA VAL A 13 -18.07 -22.82 5.62
C VAL A 13 -18.05 -21.44 4.98
N THR A 14 -19.18 -21.06 4.38
CA THR A 14 -19.38 -19.71 3.83
C THR A 14 -20.23 -18.90 4.79
N ARG A 15 -19.74 -17.71 5.17
CA ARG A 15 -20.49 -16.70 5.91
C ARG A 15 -20.72 -15.50 5.01
N LEU A 16 -21.95 -15.19 4.68
CA LEU A 16 -22.34 -13.98 3.99
C LEU A 16 -22.52 -12.86 5.03
N LEU A 17 -21.73 -11.79 4.90
CA LEU A 17 -21.89 -10.58 5.70
C LEU A 17 -22.84 -9.63 5.00
N THR A 18 -23.82 -9.13 5.74
CA THR A 18 -24.78 -8.15 5.25
C THR A 18 -24.46 -6.76 5.78
N GLY A 19 -25.10 -5.72 5.19
CA GLY A 19 -25.00 -4.37 5.75
C GLY A 19 -25.62 -4.24 7.15
N ALA A 20 -26.49 -5.16 7.57
CA ALA A 20 -27.00 -5.23 8.94
C ALA A 20 -25.92 -5.74 9.89
N ASP A 21 -25.29 -6.87 9.57
CA ASP A 21 -24.18 -7.42 10.38
C ASP A 21 -23.08 -6.38 10.61
N PHE A 22 -22.75 -5.57 9.58
CA PHE A 22 -21.77 -4.50 9.71
C PHE A 22 -22.22 -3.39 10.68
N ARG A 23 -23.48 -2.94 10.58
CA ARG A 23 -24.00 -1.89 11.47
C ARG A 23 -24.10 -2.38 12.92
N ASP A 24 -24.52 -3.61 13.12
CA ASP A 24 -24.70 -4.19 14.44
C ASP A 24 -23.34 -4.37 15.17
N ASP A 25 -22.26 -4.59 14.42
CA ASP A 25 -20.91 -4.73 14.96
C ASP A 25 -20.06 -3.44 14.95
N LEU A 26 -20.57 -2.33 14.43
CA LEU A 26 -19.79 -1.12 14.19
C LEU A 26 -19.11 -0.59 15.46
N ASP A 27 -19.81 -0.53 16.57
CA ASP A 27 -19.26 -0.06 17.84
C ASP A 27 -18.15 -0.97 18.36
N HIS A 28 -18.33 -2.28 18.25
CA HIS A 28 -17.30 -3.27 18.62
C HIS A 28 -16.07 -3.19 17.72
N LEU A 29 -16.29 -3.02 16.44
CA LEU A 29 -15.22 -2.86 15.45
C LEU A 29 -14.42 -1.58 15.72
N LEU A 30 -15.08 -0.45 15.95
CA LEU A 30 -14.41 0.81 16.27
C LEU A 30 -13.67 0.75 17.61
N ALA A 31 -14.23 0.06 18.61
CA ALA A 31 -13.59 -0.13 19.91
C ALA A 31 -12.37 -1.07 19.84
N ALA A 32 -12.33 -1.98 18.88
CA ALA A 32 -11.19 -2.88 18.69
C ALA A 32 -10.03 -2.21 17.94
N MET A 33 -10.30 -1.18 17.13
CA MET A 33 -9.26 -0.47 16.39
C MET A 33 -8.37 0.36 17.31
N ASP A 34 -7.05 0.14 17.27
CA ASP A 34 -6.05 1.01 17.90
C ASP A 34 -5.75 2.25 17.06
N GLN A 35 -5.97 2.18 15.75
CA GLN A 35 -5.81 3.27 14.80
C GLN A 35 -6.69 3.08 13.56
N PRO A 36 -7.03 4.15 12.82
CA PRO A 36 -7.84 4.06 11.61
C PRO A 36 -7.20 3.14 10.56
N THR A 37 -8.00 2.28 9.95
CA THR A 37 -7.58 1.33 8.94
C THR A 37 -8.64 1.16 7.87
N LEU A 38 -8.24 0.71 6.67
CA LEU A 38 -9.15 0.31 5.60
C LEU A 38 -9.30 -1.22 5.52
N ASP A 39 -8.22 -1.96 5.76
CA ASP A 39 -8.18 -3.42 5.61
C ASP A 39 -8.57 -4.17 6.89
N GLY A 40 -8.41 -3.56 8.05
CA GLY A 40 -8.71 -4.17 9.34
C GLY A 40 -10.18 -4.54 9.51
N VAL A 41 -11.10 -3.83 8.85
CA VAL A 41 -12.52 -4.18 8.84
C VAL A 41 -12.73 -5.61 8.32
N ASN A 42 -12.06 -5.97 7.22
CA ASN A 42 -12.13 -7.33 6.67
C ASN A 42 -11.54 -8.34 7.65
N THR A 43 -10.41 -8.02 8.27
CA THR A 43 -9.74 -8.87 9.25
C THR A 43 -10.62 -9.11 10.48
N TYR A 44 -11.28 -8.07 10.99
CA TYR A 44 -12.24 -8.19 12.09
C TYR A 44 -13.33 -9.23 11.82
N PHE A 45 -14.00 -9.14 10.68
CA PHE A 45 -15.08 -10.07 10.37
C PHE A 45 -14.56 -11.49 10.09
N VAL A 46 -13.39 -11.64 9.47
CA VAL A 46 -12.76 -12.97 9.29
C VAL A 46 -12.43 -13.58 10.66
N ALA A 47 -11.83 -12.82 11.57
CA ALA A 47 -11.52 -13.26 12.92
C ALA A 47 -12.79 -13.60 13.71
N LYS A 48 -13.85 -12.79 13.61
CA LYS A 48 -15.15 -13.05 14.21
C LYS A 48 -15.75 -14.38 13.71
N CYS A 49 -15.78 -14.59 12.41
CA CYS A 49 -16.28 -15.83 11.83
C CYS A 49 -15.45 -17.06 12.26
N ALA A 50 -14.13 -16.94 12.32
CA ALA A 50 -13.25 -18.00 12.80
C ALA A 50 -13.56 -18.35 14.27
N ARG A 51 -13.73 -17.34 15.14
CA ARG A 51 -14.11 -17.52 16.54
C ARG A 51 -15.48 -18.16 16.70
N GLU A 52 -16.48 -17.71 15.93
CA GLU A 52 -17.81 -18.32 15.91
C GLU A 52 -17.79 -19.79 15.47
N ALA A 53 -16.87 -20.14 14.58
CA ALA A 53 -16.62 -21.52 14.17
C ALA A 53 -15.81 -22.34 15.19
N GLY A 54 -15.46 -21.77 16.35
CA GLY A 54 -14.70 -22.42 17.42
C GLY A 54 -13.20 -22.54 17.17
N LEU A 55 -12.66 -21.82 16.16
CA LEU A 55 -11.23 -21.81 15.86
C LEU A 55 -10.49 -20.85 16.81
N LYS A 56 -9.37 -21.30 17.38
CA LYS A 56 -8.46 -20.49 18.18
C LYS A 56 -7.33 -19.87 17.34
N VAL A 57 -7.02 -20.49 16.21
CA VAL A 57 -5.97 -20.07 15.29
C VAL A 57 -6.50 -20.26 13.87
N ALA A 58 -6.29 -19.28 13.01
CA ALA A 58 -6.61 -19.36 11.58
C ALA A 58 -5.37 -18.98 10.77
N LEU A 59 -5.13 -19.73 9.68
CA LEU A 59 -4.12 -19.36 8.67
C LEU A 59 -4.82 -18.59 7.57
N SER A 60 -4.22 -17.46 7.17
CA SER A 60 -4.72 -16.65 6.06
C SER A 60 -3.75 -16.67 4.87
N GLY A 61 -4.23 -16.24 3.71
CA GLY A 61 -3.42 -16.05 2.51
C GLY A 61 -2.65 -14.72 2.50
N MET A 62 -2.66 -13.96 3.60
CA MET A 62 -1.96 -12.68 3.72
C MET A 62 -0.47 -12.86 3.45
N GLY A 63 0.13 -11.95 2.68
CA GLY A 63 1.53 -12.05 2.25
C GLY A 63 1.72 -12.82 0.93
N GLY A 64 0.69 -13.51 0.43
CA GLY A 64 0.77 -14.26 -0.82
C GLY A 64 1.02 -13.36 -2.02
N ASP A 65 0.31 -12.27 -2.14
CA ASP A 65 0.46 -11.30 -3.25
C ASP A 65 1.80 -10.56 -3.19
N GLU A 66 2.28 -10.25 -1.99
CA GLU A 66 3.57 -9.60 -1.75
C GLU A 66 4.73 -10.51 -2.17
N MET A 67 4.65 -11.80 -1.85
CA MET A 67 5.71 -12.77 -2.13
C MET A 67 5.68 -13.29 -3.57
N PHE A 68 4.50 -13.55 -4.11
CA PHE A 68 4.33 -14.18 -5.42
C PHE A 68 4.02 -13.20 -6.55
N GLY A 69 3.82 -11.92 -6.24
CA GLY A 69 3.66 -10.86 -7.23
C GLY A 69 2.25 -10.79 -7.79
N GLY A 70 1.24 -10.82 -6.94
CA GLY A 70 -0.18 -10.73 -7.32
C GLY A 70 -0.65 -9.31 -7.66
N TYR A 71 0.10 -8.27 -7.31
CA TYR A 71 -0.27 -6.89 -7.56
C TYR A 71 0.22 -6.35 -8.90
N ASP A 72 -0.51 -5.38 -9.47
CA ASP A 72 -0.09 -4.63 -10.65
C ASP A 72 1.25 -3.88 -10.47
N THR A 73 1.62 -3.59 -9.23
CA THR A 73 2.92 -3.01 -8.84
C THR A 73 4.10 -3.75 -9.46
N PHE A 74 4.01 -5.10 -9.55
CA PHE A 74 5.06 -5.95 -10.11
C PHE A 74 5.26 -5.79 -11.62
N THR A 75 4.30 -5.26 -12.33
CA THR A 75 4.40 -4.95 -13.76
C THR A 75 4.56 -3.47 -14.02
N LEU A 76 3.88 -2.63 -13.23
CA LEU A 76 3.86 -1.18 -13.42
C LEU A 76 5.20 -0.53 -13.05
N LEU A 77 5.79 -0.86 -11.88
CA LEU A 77 7.03 -0.24 -11.44
C LEU A 77 8.22 -0.50 -12.38
N PRO A 78 8.49 -1.74 -12.83
CA PRO A 78 9.56 -1.97 -13.79
C PRO A 78 9.38 -1.21 -15.11
N ARG A 79 8.14 -1.10 -15.59
CA ARG A 79 7.84 -0.33 -16.81
C ARG A 79 8.09 1.16 -16.60
N LEU A 80 7.63 1.70 -15.47
CA LEU A 80 7.79 3.12 -15.14
C LEU A 80 9.28 3.47 -14.98
N VAL A 81 10.02 2.70 -14.17
CA VAL A 81 11.46 2.93 -13.95
C VAL A 81 12.25 2.67 -15.24
N GLY A 82 11.88 1.67 -16.04
CA GLY A 82 12.48 1.42 -17.34
C GLY A 82 12.26 2.56 -18.33
N ALA A 83 11.11 3.21 -18.30
CA ALA A 83 10.80 4.34 -19.17
C ALA A 83 11.41 5.67 -18.70
N MET A 84 11.55 5.90 -17.40
CA MET A 84 11.96 7.18 -16.83
C MET A 84 13.38 7.20 -16.28
N GLY A 85 13.91 6.04 -15.86
CA GLY A 85 15.19 5.94 -15.15
C GLY A 85 16.43 6.28 -15.99
N TRP A 86 16.31 6.28 -17.33
CA TRP A 86 17.39 6.67 -18.23
C TRP A 86 17.47 8.17 -18.49
N ILE A 87 16.50 8.99 -18.02
CA ILE A 87 16.45 10.44 -18.23
C ILE A 87 17.41 11.13 -17.24
N PRO A 88 18.55 11.68 -17.69
CA PRO A 88 19.48 12.38 -16.80
C PRO A 88 18.80 13.58 -16.14
N GLY A 89 18.84 13.64 -14.81
CA GLY A 89 18.17 14.72 -14.07
C GLY A 89 16.64 14.66 -14.10
N GLY A 90 16.07 13.54 -14.54
CA GLY A 90 14.62 13.37 -14.71
C GLY A 90 13.80 13.71 -13.46
N ALA A 91 14.26 13.36 -12.27
CA ALA A 91 13.59 13.72 -11.02
C ALA A 91 13.52 15.26 -10.82
N ARG A 92 14.60 16.00 -11.09
CA ARG A 92 14.62 17.47 -10.98
C ARG A 92 13.74 18.12 -12.04
N LEU A 93 13.82 17.65 -13.29
CA LEU A 93 12.94 18.07 -14.37
C LEU A 93 11.48 17.81 -14.02
N GLY A 94 11.18 16.63 -13.47
CA GLY A 94 9.84 16.26 -13.00
C GLY A 94 9.30 17.22 -11.95
N THR A 95 10.14 17.61 -10.97
CA THR A 95 9.77 18.59 -9.95
C THR A 95 9.40 19.96 -10.58
N LEU A 96 10.18 20.43 -11.55
CA LEU A 96 9.92 21.70 -12.23
C LEU A 96 8.62 21.63 -13.06
N LEU A 97 8.45 20.57 -13.83
CA LEU A 97 7.23 20.35 -14.64
C LEU A 97 5.99 20.25 -13.74
N ARG A 98 6.06 19.50 -12.64
CA ARG A 98 4.95 19.41 -11.68
C ARG A 98 4.60 20.79 -11.13
N LYS A 99 5.58 21.56 -10.65
CA LYS A 99 5.34 22.92 -10.11
C LYS A 99 4.69 23.85 -11.15
N ALA A 100 5.15 23.78 -12.39
CA ALA A 100 4.60 24.57 -13.49
C ALA A 100 3.16 24.13 -13.88
N ALA A 101 2.86 22.82 -13.82
CA ALA A 101 1.58 22.28 -14.19
C ALA A 101 0.54 22.26 -13.03
N MET A 102 0.96 22.45 -11.78
CA MET A 102 0.05 22.48 -10.62
C MET A 102 -1.17 23.40 -10.77
N PRO A 103 -1.06 24.63 -11.34
CA PRO A 103 -2.23 25.48 -11.53
C PRO A 103 -3.28 24.89 -12.47
N LEU A 104 -2.87 23.91 -13.30
CA LEU A 104 -3.72 23.18 -14.24
C LEU A 104 -4.16 21.81 -13.71
N ALA A 105 -3.75 21.45 -12.48
CA ALA A 105 -4.15 20.20 -11.85
C ALA A 105 -5.68 20.10 -11.79
N GLY A 106 -6.22 18.92 -12.08
CA GLY A 106 -7.66 18.72 -12.20
C GLY A 106 -8.21 18.98 -13.61
N LYS A 107 -7.57 19.81 -14.44
CA LYS A 107 -7.91 19.98 -15.86
C LYS A 107 -7.12 19.03 -16.77
N VAL A 108 -5.88 18.69 -16.38
CA VAL A 108 -4.95 17.86 -17.17
C VAL A 108 -4.93 16.42 -16.67
N GLY A 109 -5.45 16.14 -15.49
CA GLY A 109 -5.47 14.80 -14.88
C GLY A 109 -5.28 14.84 -13.37
N PRO A 110 -5.19 13.66 -12.72
CA PRO A 110 -4.92 13.59 -11.29
C PRO A 110 -3.60 14.27 -10.94
N ALA A 111 -3.57 15.07 -9.89
CA ALA A 111 -2.37 15.80 -9.43
C ALA A 111 -1.15 14.84 -9.24
N LYS A 112 -1.40 13.62 -8.79
CA LYS A 112 -0.40 12.56 -8.63
C LYS A 112 0.26 12.16 -9.96
N ALA A 113 -0.45 12.23 -11.10
CA ALA A 113 0.12 11.95 -12.42
C ALA A 113 1.21 12.94 -12.82
N LEU A 114 1.15 14.19 -12.35
CA LEU A 114 2.18 15.19 -12.57
C LEU A 114 3.52 14.83 -11.88
N SER A 115 3.48 13.90 -10.92
CA SER A 115 4.66 13.43 -10.19
C SER A 115 5.35 12.23 -10.86
N LEU A 116 4.81 11.69 -11.96
CA LEU A 116 5.35 10.49 -12.62
C LEU A 116 6.83 10.61 -12.98
N LEU A 117 7.26 11.72 -13.57
CA LEU A 117 8.66 11.91 -13.94
C LEU A 117 9.55 12.18 -12.71
N GLU A 118 9.02 12.90 -11.70
CA GLU A 118 9.76 13.21 -10.47
C GLU A 118 10.06 11.95 -9.64
N PHE A 119 9.09 11.04 -9.55
CA PHE A 119 9.15 9.85 -8.70
C PHE A 119 9.33 8.54 -9.50
N GLY A 120 9.19 8.55 -10.81
CA GLY A 120 9.27 7.35 -11.65
C GLY A 120 10.69 6.89 -11.99
N THR A 121 11.73 7.64 -11.62
CA THR A 121 13.12 7.37 -12.03
C THR A 121 13.82 6.28 -11.21
N HIS A 122 13.35 6.00 -9.99
CA HIS A 122 13.93 5.02 -9.06
C HIS A 122 12.85 4.16 -8.40
N TYR A 123 13.19 2.91 -8.06
CA TYR A 123 12.21 1.96 -7.51
C TYR A 123 11.59 2.41 -6.19
N GLY A 124 12.37 2.99 -5.26
CA GLY A 124 11.86 3.51 -3.99
C GLY A 124 10.84 4.62 -4.18
N ASP A 125 11.17 5.60 -5.03
CA ASP A 125 10.28 6.72 -5.35
C ASP A 125 9.03 6.27 -6.13
N ALA A 126 9.19 5.37 -7.11
CA ALA A 126 8.09 4.80 -7.88
C ALA A 126 7.14 3.97 -6.98
N TYR A 127 7.68 3.26 -6.01
CA TYR A 127 6.91 2.54 -5.00
C TYR A 127 6.11 3.51 -4.11
N MET A 128 6.72 4.60 -3.65
CA MET A 128 6.03 5.65 -2.90
C MET A 128 4.92 6.30 -3.74
N LEU A 129 5.17 6.56 -5.03
CA LEU A 129 4.15 7.07 -5.95
C LEU A 129 2.96 6.12 -6.09
N GLN A 130 3.21 4.80 -6.11
CA GLN A 130 2.16 3.79 -6.24
C GLN A 130 1.37 3.59 -4.95
N ARG A 131 2.06 3.42 -3.81
CA ARG A 131 1.46 3.05 -2.52
C ARG A 131 1.10 4.23 -1.64
N GLY A 132 1.79 5.37 -1.77
CA GLY A 132 1.50 6.56 -0.95
C GLY A 132 0.11 7.10 -1.19
N LEU A 133 -0.65 7.38 -0.14
CA LEU A 133 -1.92 8.07 -0.24
C LEU A 133 -1.71 9.52 -0.66
N TYR A 134 -0.79 10.19 0.02
CA TYR A 134 -0.33 11.54 -0.30
C TYR A 134 1.14 11.53 -0.72
N MET A 135 1.48 12.36 -1.69
CA MET A 135 2.87 12.64 -2.01
C MET A 135 3.45 13.65 -1.01
N PRO A 136 4.78 13.67 -0.78
CA PRO A 136 5.40 14.59 0.18
C PRO A 136 5.00 16.07 0.00
N TRP A 137 4.78 16.49 -1.22
CA TRP A 137 4.38 17.87 -1.55
C TRP A 137 2.90 18.15 -1.32
N GLU A 138 2.07 17.12 -1.10
CA GLU A 138 0.63 17.25 -0.78
C GLU A 138 0.40 17.38 0.73
N LEU A 139 1.33 16.91 1.56
CA LEU A 139 1.16 16.92 3.02
C LEU A 139 0.84 18.30 3.60
N PRO A 140 1.47 19.42 3.16
CA PRO A 140 1.11 20.74 3.65
C PRO A 140 -0.32 21.20 3.31
N LEU A 141 -1.05 20.47 2.46
CA LEU A 141 -2.44 20.73 2.14
C LEU A 141 -3.42 20.12 3.16
N VAL A 142 -2.94 19.13 3.94
CA VAL A 142 -3.77 18.34 4.86
C VAL A 142 -3.29 18.39 6.31
N MET A 143 -2.11 18.97 6.55
CA MET A 143 -1.54 19.17 7.89
C MET A 143 -0.69 20.42 7.95
N ASP A 144 -0.24 20.80 9.15
CA ASP A 144 0.69 21.92 9.34
C ASP A 144 1.98 21.73 8.52
N ALA A 145 2.41 22.78 7.83
CA ALA A 145 3.54 22.70 6.89
C ALA A 145 4.89 22.45 7.57
N ASP A 146 5.09 22.98 8.78
CA ASP A 146 6.32 22.76 9.55
C ASP A 146 6.35 21.34 10.09
N MET A 147 5.22 20.85 10.60
CA MET A 147 5.07 19.46 11.03
C MET A 147 5.33 18.49 9.86
N ALA A 148 4.78 18.76 8.67
CA ALA A 148 5.00 17.94 7.48
C ALA A 148 6.48 17.90 7.09
N ARG A 149 7.14 19.06 7.08
CA ARG A 149 8.58 19.19 6.76
C ARG A 149 9.44 18.42 7.75
N ASP A 150 9.23 18.65 9.04
CA ASP A 150 10.05 18.08 10.10
C ASP A 150 9.83 16.57 10.22
N GLY A 151 8.58 16.11 10.07
CA GLY A 151 8.23 14.70 10.01
C GLY A 151 8.86 13.98 8.82
N LEU A 152 8.81 14.56 7.63
CA LEU A 152 9.47 14.00 6.44
C LEU A 152 11.00 13.94 6.59
N ALA A 153 11.59 14.97 7.18
CA ALA A 153 13.04 15.02 7.45
C ALA A 153 13.44 13.93 8.46
N ALA A 154 12.70 13.79 9.56
CA ALA A 154 12.94 12.78 10.59
C ALA A 154 12.75 11.36 10.06
N LEU A 155 11.69 11.11 9.27
CA LEU A 155 11.42 9.81 8.67
C LEU A 155 12.45 9.42 7.62
N ASN A 156 13.00 10.39 6.88
CA ASN A 156 13.94 10.16 5.78
C ASN A 156 13.50 9.03 4.83
N LEU A 157 12.22 9.05 4.46
CA LEU A 157 11.51 7.94 3.79
C LEU A 157 12.21 7.46 2.52
N ARG A 158 12.67 8.40 1.66
CA ARG A 158 13.38 8.04 0.42
C ARG A 158 14.61 7.18 0.68
N HIS A 159 15.44 7.61 1.63
CA HIS A 159 16.64 6.85 1.99
C HIS A 159 16.30 5.45 2.52
N GLN A 160 15.25 5.33 3.32
CA GLN A 160 14.82 4.04 3.85
C GLN A 160 14.28 3.11 2.75
N LEU A 161 13.48 3.63 1.82
CA LEU A 161 12.99 2.88 0.66
C LEU A 161 14.15 2.41 -0.22
N ASP A 162 15.11 3.29 -0.49
CA ASP A 162 16.29 2.94 -1.28
C ASP A 162 17.15 1.89 -0.57
N LYS A 163 17.40 2.04 0.71
CA LYS A 163 18.14 1.06 1.52
C LYS A 163 17.48 -0.33 1.48
N THR A 164 16.16 -0.39 1.47
CA THR A 164 15.41 -1.67 1.41
C THR A 164 15.72 -2.47 0.15
N GLN A 165 16.00 -1.82 -0.99
CA GLN A 165 16.08 -2.49 -2.29
C GLN A 165 17.42 -2.31 -3.03
N MET A 166 18.33 -1.43 -2.59
CA MET A 166 19.53 -1.05 -3.36
C MET A 166 20.50 -2.22 -3.59
N ALA A 167 20.63 -3.14 -2.65
CA ALA A 167 21.50 -4.31 -2.77
C ALA A 167 20.90 -5.43 -3.66
N ILE A 168 19.68 -5.26 -4.16
CA ILE A 168 18.95 -6.28 -4.91
C ILE A 168 19.04 -5.97 -6.41
N GLY A 169 19.56 -6.93 -7.20
CA GLY A 169 19.75 -6.74 -8.65
C GLY A 169 18.47 -6.85 -9.46
N LEU A 170 17.60 -7.83 -9.18
CA LEU A 170 16.44 -8.13 -10.01
C LEU A 170 15.24 -7.25 -9.68
N PRO A 171 14.62 -6.59 -10.68
CA PRO A 171 13.46 -5.72 -10.50
C PRO A 171 12.34 -6.33 -9.65
N ARG A 172 11.92 -7.55 -9.98
CA ARG A 172 10.87 -8.24 -9.23
C ARG A 172 11.21 -8.44 -7.76
N ARG A 173 12.46 -8.81 -7.43
CA ARG A 173 12.91 -8.98 -6.04
C ARG A 173 12.97 -7.66 -5.29
N LYS A 174 13.30 -6.54 -5.96
CA LYS A 174 13.22 -5.20 -5.37
C LYS A 174 11.81 -4.88 -4.90
N ILE A 175 10.82 -5.19 -5.74
CA ILE A 175 9.42 -4.93 -5.42
C ILE A 175 8.95 -5.85 -4.29
N ILE A 176 9.30 -7.14 -4.31
CA ILE A 176 9.03 -8.06 -3.18
C ILE A 176 9.56 -7.47 -1.87
N ALA A 177 10.82 -7.03 -1.85
CA ALA A 177 11.43 -6.45 -0.65
C ALA A 177 10.68 -5.20 -0.16
N LEU A 178 10.26 -4.32 -1.07
CA LEU A 178 9.48 -3.12 -0.75
C LEU A 178 8.10 -3.49 -0.22
N GLU A 179 7.37 -4.39 -0.90
CA GLU A 179 6.03 -4.83 -0.48
C GLU A 179 6.08 -5.50 0.91
N MET A 180 7.03 -6.39 1.14
CA MET A 180 7.19 -7.09 2.42
C MET A 180 7.58 -6.15 3.56
N ALA A 181 8.56 -5.26 3.32
CA ALA A 181 9.10 -4.40 4.38
C ALA A 181 8.18 -3.21 4.71
N TRP A 182 7.37 -2.76 3.76
CA TRP A 182 6.58 -1.53 3.90
C TRP A 182 5.08 -1.79 3.94
N TYR A 183 4.49 -2.30 2.86
CA TYR A 183 3.05 -2.49 2.79
C TYR A 183 2.59 -3.63 3.73
N MET A 184 3.17 -4.81 3.60
CA MET A 184 2.80 -5.95 4.43
C MET A 184 3.02 -5.64 5.91
N LYS A 185 4.21 -5.15 6.28
CA LYS A 185 4.55 -4.89 7.67
C LYS A 185 3.71 -3.76 8.29
N ASN A 186 3.62 -2.62 7.59
CA ASN A 186 3.07 -1.40 8.18
C ASN A 186 1.57 -1.21 7.93
N GLN A 187 0.97 -2.02 7.07
CA GLN A 187 -0.47 -1.99 6.83
C GLN A 187 -1.11 -3.35 7.11
N LEU A 188 -0.83 -4.38 6.34
CA LEU A 188 -1.57 -5.64 6.44
C LEU A 188 -1.40 -6.33 7.79
N LEU A 189 -0.15 -6.49 8.29
CA LEU A 189 0.11 -7.12 9.58
C LEU A 189 -0.36 -6.25 10.73
N ARG A 190 -0.18 -4.93 10.64
CA ARG A 190 -0.73 -3.99 11.61
C ARG A 190 -2.25 -4.12 11.71
N ASP A 191 -2.94 -4.14 10.57
CA ASP A 191 -4.39 -4.23 10.48
C ASP A 191 -4.92 -5.63 10.90
N ALA A 192 -4.04 -6.61 11.08
CA ALA A 192 -4.38 -7.95 11.57
C ALA A 192 -4.07 -8.18 13.06
N ASP A 193 -3.43 -7.23 13.74
CA ASP A 193 -2.88 -7.40 15.09
C ASP A 193 -3.80 -6.84 16.21
N TRP A 194 -4.94 -6.25 15.90
CA TRP A 194 -5.91 -5.69 16.86
C TRP A 194 -7.23 -6.44 16.95
#